data_4f9e4743275a0587f488b03e59110c66
#
_entry.id   4f9e4743275a0587f488b03e59110c66
#
_cell.length_a   1.000
_cell.length_b   1.000
_cell.length_c   1.000
_cell.angle_alpha   90.00
_cell.angle_beta   90.00
_cell.angle_gamma   90.00
#
_symmetry.space_group_name_H-M   'P 1'
#
loop_
_entity.id
_entity.type
_entity.pdbx_description
1 polymer ?
#
loop_
_entity_poly.entity_id
_entity_poly.type
_entity_poly.pdbx_seq_one_letter_code
_entity_poly.pdbx_strand_id
1 'polypeptide(L)'
;SEDGGFEPYIKLWREAQVLADKDPEIKSAYLLTMRMWHEETAAIISQGQKAGEFSPGPDAADVAWRLIALVCGLDGIYVLGIEEMADPAFERHLDRMITLELVN
;
A
#
# COMPACT_ATOMS: atom_id res chain seq x y z
N SER A 1 14.50 -8.30 -3.99
CA SER A 1 15.92 -8.10 -3.87
C SER A 1 16.62 -9.44 -3.69
N GLU A 2 17.79 -9.52 -4.23
CA GLU A 2 18.55 -10.76 -4.21
C GLU A 2 18.94 -11.18 -2.80
N ASP A 3 19.01 -10.24 -1.90
CA ASP A 3 19.34 -10.50 -0.51
C ASP A 3 18.11 -10.71 0.36
N GLY A 4 16.93 -10.67 -0.22
CA GLY A 4 15.69 -10.80 0.51
C GLY A 4 15.44 -9.66 1.47
N GLY A 5 15.99 -8.47 1.20
CA GLY A 5 15.92 -7.34 2.13
C GLY A 5 14.54 -6.99 2.62
N PHE A 6 13.53 -7.05 1.74
CA PHE A 6 12.15 -6.76 2.13
C PHE A 6 11.39 -7.97 2.62
N GLU A 7 11.77 -9.18 2.19
CA GLU A 7 10.99 -10.37 2.53
C GLU A 7 10.79 -10.59 4.03
N PRO A 8 11.82 -10.44 4.88
CA PRO A 8 11.60 -10.63 6.31
C PRO A 8 10.60 -9.65 6.90
N TYR A 9 10.62 -8.40 6.42
CA TYR A 9 9.70 -7.37 6.89
C TYR A 9 8.28 -7.63 6.41
N ILE A 10 8.12 -8.03 5.16
CA ILE A 10 6.81 -8.35 4.60
C ILE A 10 6.22 -9.56 5.30
N LYS A 11 7.03 -10.57 5.55
CA LYS A 11 6.59 -11.76 6.26
C LYS A 11 6.13 -11.41 7.68
N LEU A 12 6.92 -10.59 8.37
CA LEU A 12 6.57 -10.14 9.72
C LEU A 12 5.28 -9.33 9.70
N TRP A 13 5.10 -8.47 8.72
CA TRP A 13 3.89 -7.68 8.53
C TRP A 13 2.66 -8.58 8.35
N ARG A 14 2.77 -9.62 7.52
CA ARG A 14 1.69 -10.58 7.29
C ARG A 14 1.35 -11.34 8.56
N GLU A 15 2.37 -11.75 9.30
CA GLU A 15 2.15 -12.43 10.58
C GLU A 15 1.46 -11.54 11.59
N ALA A 16 1.88 -10.28 11.67
CA ALA A 16 1.26 -9.30 12.54
C ALA A 16 -0.21 -9.08 12.18
N GLN A 17 -0.52 -9.06 10.89
CA GLN A 17 -1.89 -8.90 10.43
C GLN A 17 -2.79 -10.04 10.91
N VAL A 18 -2.28 -11.26 10.83
CA VAL A 18 -3.03 -12.44 11.30
C VAL A 18 -3.20 -12.42 12.81
N LEU A 19 -2.14 -12.07 13.54
CA LEU A 19 -2.14 -12.09 14.99
C LEU A 19 -2.92 -10.93 15.60
N ALA A 20 -3.12 -9.85 14.84
CA ALA A 20 -3.81 -8.65 15.33
C ALA A 20 -5.22 -8.96 15.85
N ASP A 21 -5.90 -9.95 15.29
CA ASP A 21 -7.21 -10.35 15.75
C ASP A 21 -7.20 -10.92 17.17
N LYS A 22 -6.07 -11.48 17.59
CA LYS A 22 -5.99 -12.24 18.84
C LYS A 22 -5.15 -11.56 19.90
N ASP A 23 -4.29 -10.63 19.50
CA ASP A 23 -3.35 -9.97 20.41
C ASP A 23 -3.53 -8.46 20.35
N PRO A 24 -4.10 -7.84 21.42
CA PRO A 24 -4.35 -6.40 21.44
C PRO A 24 -3.10 -5.54 21.28
N GLU A 25 -1.94 -6.00 21.76
CA GLU A 25 -0.71 -5.24 21.63
C GLU A 25 -0.23 -5.22 20.17
N ILE A 26 -0.31 -6.37 19.50
CA ILE A 26 0.04 -6.48 18.08
C ILE A 26 -0.94 -5.64 17.27
N LYS A 27 -2.23 -5.70 17.60
CA LYS A 27 -3.24 -4.91 16.91
C LYS A 27 -2.94 -3.41 17.02
N SER A 28 -2.59 -2.94 18.23
CA SER A 28 -2.26 -1.54 18.44
C SER A 28 -1.05 -1.10 17.63
N ALA A 29 0.01 -1.91 17.62
CA ALA A 29 1.21 -1.62 16.84
C ALA A 29 0.92 -1.62 15.33
N TYR A 30 0.13 -2.58 14.88
CA TYR A 30 -0.24 -2.68 13.48
C TYR A 30 -1.07 -1.47 13.05
N LEU A 31 -2.04 -1.06 13.86
CA LEU A 31 -2.86 0.11 13.59
C LEU A 31 -2.03 1.37 13.51
N LEU A 32 -1.08 1.54 14.42
CA LEU A 32 -0.21 2.70 14.41
C LEU A 32 0.61 2.77 13.12
N THR A 33 1.20 1.65 12.73
CA THR A 33 1.99 1.57 11.50
C THR A 33 1.13 1.87 10.27
N MET A 34 -0.08 1.34 10.23
CA MET A 34 -1.01 1.59 9.12
C MET A 34 -1.38 3.07 9.04
N ARG A 35 -1.64 3.71 10.19
CA ARG A 35 -1.95 5.14 10.21
C ARG A 35 -0.77 5.99 9.76
N MET A 36 0.44 5.63 10.16
CA MET A 36 1.63 6.33 9.72
C MET A 36 1.82 6.20 8.21
N TRP A 37 1.64 5.00 7.67
CA TRP A 37 1.71 4.78 6.24
C TRP A 37 0.68 5.61 5.49
N HIS A 38 -0.55 5.63 6.01
CA HIS A 38 -1.63 6.41 5.41
C HIS A 38 -1.29 7.91 5.42
N GLU A 39 -0.83 8.44 6.54
CA GLU A 39 -0.47 9.86 6.65
C GLU A 39 0.65 10.23 5.67
N GLU A 40 1.68 9.41 5.58
CA GLU A 40 2.78 9.65 4.65
C GLU A 40 2.31 9.62 3.20
N THR A 41 1.50 8.64 2.86
CA THR A 41 0.98 8.50 1.50
C THR A 41 0.08 9.68 1.14
N ALA A 42 -0.82 10.06 2.04
CA ALA A 42 -1.70 11.21 1.83
C ALA A 42 -0.90 12.51 1.68
N ALA A 43 0.17 12.67 2.45
CA ALA A 43 1.02 13.85 2.36
C ALA A 43 1.72 13.94 1.00
N ILE A 44 2.23 12.82 0.50
CA ILE A 44 2.87 12.78 -0.82
C ILE A 44 1.87 13.15 -1.91
N ILE A 45 0.66 12.61 -1.84
CA ILE A 45 -0.39 12.92 -2.81
C ILE A 45 -0.75 14.40 -2.74
N SER A 46 -0.97 14.93 -1.55
CA SER A 46 -1.31 16.33 -1.36
C SER A 46 -0.23 17.26 -1.90
N GLN A 47 1.04 16.93 -1.67
CA GLN A 47 2.16 17.71 -2.20
C GLN A 47 2.20 17.68 -3.72
N GLY A 48 1.97 16.52 -4.32
CA GLY A 48 1.90 16.37 -5.77
C GLY A 48 0.74 17.18 -6.36
N GLN A 49 -0.39 17.24 -5.68
CA GLN A 49 -1.53 18.05 -6.11
C GLN A 49 -1.19 19.54 -6.06
N LYS A 50 -0.55 20.00 -5.01
CA LYS A 50 -0.14 21.40 -4.87
C LYS A 50 0.91 21.79 -5.90
N ALA A 51 1.79 20.86 -6.26
CA ALA A 51 2.83 21.09 -7.26
C ALA A 51 2.31 20.99 -8.70
N GLY A 52 1.06 20.61 -8.88
CA GLY A 52 0.48 20.45 -10.21
C GLY A 52 0.84 19.13 -10.90
N GLU A 53 1.47 18.22 -10.18
CA GLU A 53 1.83 16.90 -10.72
C GLU A 53 0.65 15.94 -10.73
N PHE A 54 -0.28 16.12 -9.80
CA PHE A 54 -1.48 15.29 -9.68
C PHE A 54 -2.72 16.17 -9.78
N SER A 55 -3.81 15.57 -10.24
CA SER A 55 -5.11 16.22 -10.31
C SER A 55 -5.52 16.75 -8.93
N PRO A 56 -5.95 18.02 -8.82
CA PRO A 56 -6.25 18.62 -7.52
C PRO A 56 -7.62 18.24 -6.93
N GLY A 57 -8.49 17.60 -7.72
CA GLY A 57 -9.86 17.33 -7.30
C GLY A 57 -10.03 16.21 -6.28
N PRO A 58 -9.34 15.06 -6.43
CA PRO A 58 -9.53 13.95 -5.50
C PRO A 58 -9.04 14.30 -4.09
N ASP A 59 -9.74 13.77 -3.09
CA ASP A 59 -9.31 13.91 -1.70
C ASP A 59 -8.10 13.03 -1.44
N ALA A 60 -7.00 13.64 -1.03
CA ALA A 60 -5.73 12.92 -0.84
C ALA A 60 -5.82 11.78 0.17
N ALA A 61 -6.55 11.99 1.25
CA ALA A 61 -6.72 10.96 2.28
C ALA A 61 -7.49 9.75 1.75
N ASP A 62 -8.53 9.99 0.96
CA ASP A 62 -9.32 8.92 0.36
C ASP A 62 -8.52 8.14 -0.68
N VAL A 63 -7.80 8.86 -1.54
CA VAL A 63 -6.93 8.22 -2.53
C VAL A 63 -5.87 7.36 -1.84
N ALA A 64 -5.28 7.88 -0.77
CA ALA A 64 -4.28 7.13 -0.01
C ALA A 64 -4.85 5.81 0.51
N TRP A 65 -6.06 5.82 1.08
CA TRP A 65 -6.69 4.59 1.53
C TRP A 65 -6.90 3.59 0.41
N ARG A 66 -7.36 4.06 -0.75
CA ARG A 66 -7.60 3.17 -1.89
C ARG A 66 -6.31 2.55 -2.41
N LEU A 67 -5.23 3.34 -2.49
CA LEU A 67 -3.94 2.82 -2.96
C LEU A 67 -3.35 1.82 -1.96
N ILE A 68 -3.45 2.11 -0.67
CA ILE A 68 -2.98 1.19 0.37
C ILE A 68 -3.78 -0.12 0.31
N ALA A 69 -5.10 -0.02 0.17
CA ALA A 69 -5.95 -1.22 0.05
C ALA A 69 -5.57 -2.05 -1.17
N LEU A 70 -5.26 -1.39 -2.28
CA LEU A 70 -4.82 -2.08 -3.49
C LEU A 70 -3.50 -2.81 -3.25
N VAL A 71 -2.52 -2.14 -2.64
CA VAL A 71 -1.23 -2.76 -2.35
C VAL A 71 -1.40 -3.97 -1.43
N CYS A 72 -2.20 -3.84 -0.39
CA CYS A 72 -2.48 -4.95 0.52
C CYS A 72 -3.16 -6.11 -0.19
N GLY A 73 -4.12 -5.80 -1.06
CA GLY A 73 -4.81 -6.82 -1.84
C GLY A 73 -3.91 -7.50 -2.85
N LEU A 74 -3.10 -6.72 -3.56
CA LEU A 74 -2.13 -7.26 -4.51
C LEU A 74 -1.10 -8.16 -3.80
N ASP A 75 -0.63 -7.73 -2.63
CA ASP A 75 0.29 -8.54 -1.85
C ASP A 75 -0.32 -9.88 -1.45
N GLY A 76 -1.57 -9.86 -1.03
CA GLY A 76 -2.28 -11.09 -0.67
C GLY A 76 -2.41 -12.07 -1.83
N ILE A 77 -2.55 -11.54 -3.05
CA ILE A 77 -2.60 -12.38 -4.26
C ILE A 77 -1.19 -12.84 -4.63
N TYR A 78 -0.23 -11.94 -4.54
CA TYR A 78 1.15 -12.21 -4.90
C TYR A 78 1.73 -13.40 -4.14
N VAL A 79 1.41 -13.53 -2.84
CA VAL A 79 1.95 -14.62 -2.03
C VAL A 79 1.44 -16.00 -2.45
N LEU A 80 0.37 -16.05 -3.23
CA LEU A 80 -0.15 -17.32 -3.75
C LEU A 80 0.69 -17.86 -4.90
N GLY A 81 1.63 -17.07 -5.44
CA GLY A 81 2.50 -17.51 -6.52
C GLY A 81 1.79 -17.63 -7.87
N ILE A 82 0.71 -16.89 -8.07
CA ILE A 82 -0.01 -16.89 -9.34
C ILE A 82 0.87 -16.18 -10.38
N GLU A 83 1.17 -16.87 -11.47
CA GLU A 83 2.11 -16.38 -12.47
C GLU A 83 1.70 -15.03 -13.07
N GLU A 84 0.40 -14.88 -13.38
CA GLU A 84 -0.13 -13.64 -13.95
C GLU A 84 -0.01 -12.45 -13.04
N MET A 85 0.25 -12.65 -11.75
CA MET A 85 0.34 -11.60 -10.74
C MET A 85 1.74 -11.49 -10.15
N ALA A 86 2.76 -11.89 -10.91
CA ALA A 86 4.15 -11.70 -10.52
C ALA A 86 4.53 -10.22 -10.59
N ASP A 87 5.76 -9.89 -10.20
CA ASP A 87 6.23 -8.51 -10.03
C ASP A 87 5.83 -7.53 -11.13
N PRO A 88 6.02 -7.85 -12.43
CA PRO A 88 5.65 -6.88 -13.46
C PRO A 88 4.15 -6.57 -13.48
N ALA A 89 3.32 -7.55 -13.17
CA ALA A 89 1.88 -7.33 -13.12
C ALA A 89 1.49 -6.48 -11.90
N PHE A 90 2.12 -6.72 -10.76
CA PHE A 90 1.90 -5.92 -9.55
C PHE A 90 2.14 -4.43 -9.86
N GLU A 91 3.31 -4.13 -10.43
CA GLU A 91 3.66 -2.75 -10.79
C GLU A 91 2.70 -2.15 -11.79
N ARG A 92 2.33 -2.92 -12.81
CA ARG A 92 1.42 -2.45 -13.86
C ARG A 92 0.05 -2.07 -13.27
N HIS A 93 -0.49 -2.89 -12.39
CA HIS A 93 -1.79 -2.59 -11.78
C HIS A 93 -1.71 -1.40 -10.85
N LEU A 94 -0.64 -1.29 -10.09
CA LEU A 94 -0.47 -0.15 -9.20
C LEU A 94 -0.34 1.15 -10.00
N ASP A 95 0.49 1.16 -11.05
CA ASP A 95 0.66 2.33 -11.92
C ASP A 95 -0.66 2.72 -12.57
N ARG A 96 -1.42 1.73 -13.03
CA ARG A 96 -2.73 1.99 -13.64
C ARG A 96 -3.67 2.70 -12.68
N MET A 97 -3.72 2.25 -11.43
CA MET A 97 -4.59 2.84 -10.44
C MET A 97 -4.14 4.24 -10.03
N ILE A 98 -2.84 4.46 -9.91
CA ILE A 98 -2.31 5.80 -9.64
C ILE A 98 -2.72 6.74 -10.77
N THR A 99 -2.58 6.31 -12.02
CA THR A 99 -2.97 7.10 -13.18
C THR A 99 -4.46 7.43 -13.15
N LEU A 100 -5.30 6.44 -12.89
CA LEU A 100 -6.75 6.64 -12.85
C LEU A 100 -7.18 7.58 -11.73
N GLU A 101 -6.52 7.52 -10.58
CA GLU A 101 -6.89 8.35 -9.42
C GLU A 101 -6.34 9.76 -9.50
N LEU A 102 -5.14 9.93 -10.02
CA LEU A 102 -4.39 11.16 -9.82
C LEU A 102 -3.93 11.85 -11.10
N VAL A 103 -3.95 11.17 -12.23
CA VAL A 103 -3.43 11.74 -13.48
C VAL A 103 -4.54 11.75 -14.52
N ASN A 104 -5.04 12.91 -14.80
CA ASN A 104 -6.07 13.06 -15.86
C ASN A 104 -5.63 14.11 -16.83
#